data_086f74b2f953740a5915ba5dd16e184c
#
_entry.id   086f74b2f953740a5915ba5dd16e184c
#
_cell.length_a   1.000
_cell.length_b   1.000
_cell.length_c   1.000
_cell.angle_alpha   90.00
_cell.angle_beta   90.00
_cell.angle_gamma   90.00
#
_symmetry.space_group_name_H-M   'P 1'
#
loop_
_entity.id
_entity.type
_entity.pdbx_description
1 polymer ?
#
loop_
_entity_poly.entity_id
_entity_poly.type
_entity_poly.pdbx_seq_one_letter_code
_entity_poly.pdbx_strand_id
1 'polypeptide(L)'
;MSVADVISLLGGIALFLFGMSLMGEGLKKVAGSRLELVLYKLSSTPLKGVLLGTGVTAVIQSSSATSVMVVGFVNSGMMKVKQAIGVIMGAILGTSVTGWILCLSSLEGGSGVVQLLSTEVLTGIVAVVGIILRMFTGKTSNRYVGEILLGFAVLMYGMSAMSGAVSPLRESEAFIRILTSFSNPVLGILVGLAFTSVLQSASAAVGILQALAITGAVTFEVALPIVMGIAIGAAVPVLLSALGANLNGKRTAFIYLLIDVLGVLIWALLFYGANAIIHFTFLDAVMSSVSIALMNTLFRLATVIVLLPCIGLMEHMVELLFPDDGSAAEEQEMDRLEERFLQHPALSIEQSRLVTNSMAERAEGNLLMAVGLRNRWSDKDFRMVGETESVIDRYEDKLGTYLMKITSKSLSQSQSEEVSKYLHTISDFERISDHALNISEAAKEIHDKDLQFSPEACHELDVIESAVREILSVAVGAFVENDPQRAARVEPLEEIIDGLCDEMKSHHVDRLQSGSCTLNQGFVFNDLLTNYERVADHCSNIAVAIIELESDSFDTHEYLNSVRAMKSSSFARYYEEYKQEYHL
;
A
#
# COMPACT_ATOMS: atom_id res chain seq x y z
N MET A 1 22.57 35.76 -22.90
CA MET A 1 21.12 35.67 -22.60
C MET A 1 20.59 37.02 -22.14
N SER A 2 19.51 37.49 -22.72
CA SER A 2 18.78 38.62 -22.18
C SER A 2 17.98 38.19 -20.94
N VAL A 3 17.49 39.15 -20.15
CA VAL A 3 16.60 38.86 -19.02
C VAL A 3 15.32 38.15 -19.53
N ALA A 4 14.86 38.50 -20.73
CA ALA A 4 13.70 37.86 -21.35
C ALA A 4 13.93 36.37 -21.65
N ASP A 5 15.13 35.98 -22.11
CA ASP A 5 15.48 34.57 -22.39
C ASP A 5 15.51 33.78 -21.09
N VAL A 6 16.03 34.34 -19.99
CA VAL A 6 16.05 33.68 -18.67
C VAL A 6 14.62 33.45 -18.17
N ILE A 7 13.76 34.46 -18.27
CA ILE A 7 12.34 34.35 -17.88
C ILE A 7 11.61 33.34 -18.76
N SER A 8 11.88 33.34 -20.07
CA SER A 8 11.30 32.37 -21.01
C SER A 8 11.75 30.94 -20.71
N LEU A 9 13.02 30.74 -20.34
CA LEU A 9 13.55 29.43 -19.93
C LEU A 9 12.86 28.94 -18.65
N LEU A 10 12.79 29.78 -17.62
CA LEU A 10 12.11 29.44 -16.35
C LEU A 10 10.60 29.19 -16.55
N GLY A 11 9.95 29.98 -17.39
CA GLY A 11 8.55 29.76 -17.78
C GLY A 11 8.34 28.46 -18.55
N GLY A 12 9.27 28.15 -19.49
CA GLY A 12 9.28 26.90 -20.22
C GLY A 12 9.45 25.68 -19.28
N ILE A 13 10.37 25.75 -18.32
CA ILE A 13 10.56 24.72 -17.29
C ILE A 13 9.27 24.56 -16.46
N ALA A 14 8.66 25.65 -16.02
CA ALA A 14 7.42 25.61 -15.24
C ALA A 14 6.27 24.94 -16.01
N LEU A 15 6.07 25.31 -17.27
CA LEU A 15 5.06 24.68 -18.13
C LEU A 15 5.36 23.21 -18.39
N PHE A 16 6.62 22.86 -18.63
CA PHE A 16 7.07 21.47 -18.81
C PHE A 16 6.75 20.62 -17.59
N LEU A 17 7.13 21.07 -16.40
CA LEU A 17 6.88 20.38 -15.14
C LEU A 17 5.37 20.25 -14.85
N PHE A 18 4.62 21.32 -15.08
CA PHE A 18 3.16 21.32 -14.90
C PHE A 18 2.48 20.36 -15.88
N GLY A 19 2.86 20.37 -17.16
CA GLY A 19 2.34 19.46 -18.17
C GLY A 19 2.64 17.99 -17.83
N MET A 20 3.86 17.70 -17.36
CA MET A 20 4.25 16.36 -16.91
C MET A 20 3.44 15.90 -15.68
N SER A 21 3.21 16.79 -14.71
CA SER A 21 2.38 16.50 -13.54
C SER A 21 0.94 16.21 -13.94
N LEU A 22 0.34 17.07 -14.78
CA LEU A 22 -1.04 16.92 -15.24
C LEU A 22 -1.25 15.63 -16.05
N MET A 23 -0.31 15.29 -16.93
CA MET A 23 -0.33 14.05 -17.71
C MET A 23 -0.21 12.82 -16.78
N GLY A 24 0.72 12.84 -15.82
CA GLY A 24 0.93 11.77 -14.87
C GLY A 24 -0.29 11.55 -13.96
N GLU A 25 -0.90 12.62 -13.45
CA GLU A 25 -2.14 12.53 -12.65
C GLU A 25 -3.31 11.96 -13.47
N GLY A 26 -3.48 12.39 -14.71
CA GLY A 26 -4.50 11.86 -15.60
C GLY A 26 -4.31 10.36 -15.87
N LEU A 27 -3.07 9.93 -16.15
CA LEU A 27 -2.71 8.51 -16.32
C LEU A 27 -3.00 7.70 -15.05
N LYS A 28 -2.62 8.21 -13.87
CA LYS A 28 -2.90 7.59 -12.58
C LYS A 28 -4.41 7.42 -12.34
N LYS A 29 -5.22 8.44 -12.65
CA LYS A 29 -6.69 8.38 -12.52
C LYS A 29 -7.33 7.36 -13.47
N VAL A 30 -6.84 7.26 -14.72
CA VAL A 30 -7.31 6.25 -15.69
C VAL A 30 -6.93 4.83 -15.26
N ALA A 31 -5.72 4.64 -14.77
CA ALA A 31 -5.24 3.33 -14.29
C ALA A 31 -5.97 2.88 -13.01
N GLY A 32 -6.43 3.84 -12.20
CA GLY A 32 -7.19 3.61 -10.97
C GLY A 32 -6.36 2.94 -9.85
N SER A 33 -7.03 2.64 -8.75
CA SER A 33 -6.44 1.98 -7.57
C SER A 33 -5.99 0.52 -7.82
N ARG A 34 -6.43 -0.08 -8.94
CA ARG A 34 -6.03 -1.45 -9.32
C ARG A 34 -4.54 -1.58 -9.59
N LEU A 35 -3.88 -0.50 -10.01
CA LEU A 35 -2.44 -0.51 -10.32
C LEU A 35 -1.60 -0.86 -9.09
N GLU A 36 -1.97 -0.32 -7.93
CA GLU A 36 -1.31 -0.53 -6.65
C GLU A 36 -1.49 -1.97 -6.17
N LEU A 37 -2.72 -2.49 -6.27
CA LEU A 37 -3.03 -3.88 -5.94
C LEU A 37 -2.32 -4.88 -6.88
N VAL A 38 -2.20 -4.55 -8.17
CA VAL A 38 -1.46 -5.37 -9.14
C VAL A 38 0.02 -5.42 -8.78
N LEU A 39 0.61 -4.29 -8.40
CA LEU A 39 2.00 -4.22 -7.96
C LEU A 39 2.25 -5.11 -6.75
N TYR A 40 1.36 -5.06 -5.77
CA TYR A 40 1.43 -5.89 -4.57
C TYR A 40 1.25 -7.39 -4.87
N LYS A 41 0.17 -7.77 -5.57
CA LYS A 41 -0.19 -9.18 -5.77
C LYS A 41 0.70 -9.94 -6.75
N LEU A 42 1.29 -9.27 -7.75
CA LEU A 42 2.02 -9.92 -8.84
C LEU A 42 3.54 -9.84 -8.73
N SER A 43 4.11 -9.20 -7.72
CA SER A 43 5.57 -9.06 -7.53
C SER A 43 6.27 -10.32 -6.97
N SER A 44 5.71 -11.50 -7.20
CA SER A 44 6.16 -12.78 -6.60
C SER A 44 7.60 -13.20 -6.97
N THR A 45 8.14 -12.75 -8.10
CA THR A 45 9.51 -13.03 -8.53
C THR A 45 10.23 -11.76 -8.96
N PRO A 46 11.57 -11.67 -8.82
CA PRO A 46 12.33 -10.47 -9.22
C PRO A 46 12.09 -10.01 -10.66
N LEU A 47 12.03 -10.94 -11.61
CA LEU A 47 11.78 -10.60 -13.02
C LEU A 47 10.36 -10.04 -13.23
N LYS A 48 9.34 -10.62 -12.59
CA LYS A 48 7.99 -10.06 -12.61
C LYS A 48 7.97 -8.69 -11.95
N GLY A 49 8.72 -8.50 -10.86
CA GLY A 49 8.92 -7.21 -10.22
C GLY A 49 9.47 -6.17 -11.20
N VAL A 50 10.52 -6.49 -11.97
CA VAL A 50 11.09 -5.57 -12.99
C VAL A 50 10.04 -5.20 -14.03
N LEU A 51 9.33 -6.16 -14.60
CA LEU A 51 8.30 -5.88 -15.62
C LEU A 51 7.15 -5.01 -15.04
N LEU A 52 6.69 -5.33 -13.84
CA LEU A 52 5.64 -4.57 -13.15
C LEU A 52 6.11 -3.16 -12.81
N GLY A 53 7.30 -3.02 -12.20
CA GLY A 53 7.86 -1.72 -11.86
C GLY A 53 8.04 -0.83 -13.10
N THR A 54 8.50 -1.42 -14.23
CA THR A 54 8.61 -0.71 -15.51
C THR A 54 7.25 -0.25 -16.00
N GLY A 55 6.25 -1.13 -16.03
CA GLY A 55 4.89 -0.81 -16.50
C GLY A 55 4.21 0.24 -15.61
N VAL A 56 4.27 0.06 -14.29
CA VAL A 56 3.69 1.01 -13.33
C VAL A 56 4.35 2.38 -13.45
N THR A 57 5.68 2.45 -13.52
CA THR A 57 6.38 3.73 -13.67
C THR A 57 6.12 4.39 -15.03
N ALA A 58 6.01 3.62 -16.11
CA ALA A 58 5.63 4.15 -17.42
C ALA A 58 4.23 4.79 -17.39
N VAL A 59 3.30 4.22 -16.63
CA VAL A 59 1.94 4.76 -16.44
C VAL A 59 1.93 5.95 -15.47
N ILE A 60 2.55 5.82 -14.28
CA ILE A 60 2.57 6.91 -13.28
C ILE A 60 3.47 8.07 -13.72
N GLN A 61 4.41 7.84 -14.63
CA GLN A 61 5.42 8.80 -15.12
C GLN A 61 6.37 9.28 -13.99
N SER A 62 6.51 8.50 -12.90
CA SER A 62 7.33 8.84 -11.74
C SER A 62 7.91 7.58 -11.10
N SER A 63 9.22 7.37 -11.28
CA SER A 63 9.94 6.28 -10.60
C SER A 63 10.03 6.51 -9.10
N SER A 64 10.17 7.76 -8.67
CA SER A 64 10.20 8.10 -7.26
C SER A 64 8.87 7.76 -6.58
N ALA A 65 7.72 8.09 -7.19
CA ALA A 65 6.40 7.74 -6.64
C ALA A 65 6.21 6.23 -6.56
N THR A 66 6.57 5.48 -7.61
CA THR A 66 6.53 4.01 -7.60
C THR A 66 7.41 3.43 -6.50
N SER A 67 8.63 3.95 -6.33
CA SER A 67 9.57 3.43 -5.33
C SER A 67 9.17 3.81 -3.90
N VAL A 68 8.61 5.01 -3.66
CA VAL A 68 8.04 5.41 -2.37
C VAL A 68 6.88 4.49 -1.98
N MET A 69 6.03 4.12 -2.93
CA MET A 69 4.96 3.15 -2.71
C MET A 69 5.53 1.77 -2.32
N VAL A 70 6.58 1.31 -3.01
CA VAL A 70 7.27 0.04 -2.69
C VAL A 70 7.93 0.10 -1.31
N VAL A 71 8.56 1.22 -0.94
CA VAL A 71 9.08 1.44 0.43
C VAL A 71 7.95 1.31 1.45
N GLY A 72 6.77 1.87 1.16
CA GLY A 72 5.59 1.72 2.00
C GLY A 72 5.13 0.26 2.12
N PHE A 73 5.06 -0.49 1.01
CA PHE A 73 4.70 -1.92 1.04
C PHE A 73 5.67 -2.77 1.87
N VAL A 74 6.96 -2.47 1.82
CA VAL A 74 7.95 -3.19 2.64
C VAL A 74 7.85 -2.74 4.11
N ASN A 75 7.67 -1.44 4.35
CA ASN A 75 7.52 -0.89 5.69
C ASN A 75 6.31 -1.49 6.42
N SER A 76 5.21 -1.73 5.71
CA SER A 76 4.00 -2.36 6.23
C SER A 76 4.05 -3.90 6.25
N GLY A 77 5.18 -4.51 5.88
CA GLY A 77 5.31 -5.96 5.83
C GLY A 77 4.55 -6.67 4.70
N MET A 78 3.90 -5.92 3.80
CA MET A 78 3.19 -6.49 2.64
C MET A 78 4.14 -7.08 1.60
N MET A 79 5.35 -6.55 1.49
CA MET A 79 6.35 -6.97 0.51
C MET A 79 7.70 -7.23 1.19
N LYS A 80 8.37 -8.30 0.80
CA LYS A 80 9.75 -8.56 1.28
C LYS A 80 10.74 -7.64 0.56
N VAL A 81 11.83 -7.24 1.23
CA VAL A 81 12.90 -6.41 0.66
C VAL A 81 13.39 -6.99 -0.68
N LYS A 82 13.59 -8.30 -0.76
CA LYS A 82 14.01 -9.00 -1.98
C LYS A 82 13.07 -8.81 -3.18
N GLN A 83 11.76 -8.78 -2.95
CA GLN A 83 10.77 -8.53 -4.00
C GLN A 83 10.80 -7.07 -4.45
N ALA A 84 10.97 -6.16 -3.47
CA ALA A 84 11.06 -4.72 -3.69
C ALA A 84 12.23 -4.36 -4.62
N ILE A 85 13.38 -5.02 -4.52
CA ILE A 85 14.54 -4.78 -5.38
C ILE A 85 14.17 -4.92 -6.86
N GLY A 86 13.45 -5.98 -7.24
CA GLY A 86 13.02 -6.17 -8.62
C GLY A 86 12.08 -5.05 -9.10
N VAL A 87 11.13 -4.64 -8.28
CA VAL A 87 10.20 -3.56 -8.64
C VAL A 87 10.91 -2.22 -8.77
N ILE A 88 11.86 -1.91 -7.88
CA ILE A 88 12.69 -0.69 -7.93
C ILE A 88 13.55 -0.67 -9.20
N MET A 89 14.20 -1.78 -9.56
CA MET A 89 14.92 -1.91 -10.83
C MET A 89 14.00 -1.61 -12.02
N GLY A 90 12.79 -2.16 -12.00
CA GLY A 90 11.78 -1.86 -13.01
C GLY A 90 11.37 -0.40 -13.05
N ALA A 91 11.17 0.22 -11.89
CA ALA A 91 10.82 1.63 -11.80
C ALA A 91 11.92 2.53 -12.37
N ILE A 92 13.18 2.22 -12.10
CA ILE A 92 14.35 2.90 -12.68
C ILE A 92 14.34 2.79 -14.22
N LEU A 93 14.07 1.60 -14.76
CA LEU A 93 14.00 1.38 -16.21
C LEU A 93 12.78 2.10 -16.82
N GLY A 94 11.63 2.09 -16.15
CA GLY A 94 10.39 2.72 -16.60
C GLY A 94 10.49 4.25 -16.81
N THR A 95 11.40 4.91 -16.09
CA THR A 95 11.71 6.34 -16.31
C THR A 95 12.18 6.64 -17.74
N SER A 96 12.80 5.67 -18.42
CA SER A 96 13.24 5.85 -19.79
C SER A 96 12.11 6.09 -20.78
N VAL A 97 10.90 5.58 -20.50
CA VAL A 97 9.71 5.76 -21.35
C VAL A 97 9.37 7.26 -21.50
N THR A 98 9.51 8.03 -20.42
CA THR A 98 9.29 9.49 -20.47
C THR A 98 10.25 10.16 -21.46
N GLY A 99 11.53 9.78 -21.47
CA GLY A 99 12.51 10.30 -22.43
C GLY A 99 12.10 10.07 -23.90
N TRP A 100 11.51 8.91 -24.20
CA TRP A 100 10.97 8.62 -25.53
C TRP A 100 9.73 9.43 -25.88
N ILE A 101 8.83 9.67 -24.91
CA ILE A 101 7.68 10.56 -25.10
C ILE A 101 8.17 11.97 -25.45
N LEU A 102 9.22 12.45 -24.79
CA LEU A 102 9.80 13.76 -25.04
C LEU A 102 10.44 13.89 -26.42
N CYS A 103 10.93 12.78 -27.02
CA CYS A 103 11.45 12.79 -28.39
C CYS A 103 10.41 13.21 -29.43
N LEU A 104 9.11 13.10 -29.11
CA LEU A 104 8.05 13.60 -29.99
C LEU A 104 8.14 15.12 -30.20
N SER A 105 8.78 15.84 -29.26
CA SER A 105 9.01 17.30 -29.38
C SER A 105 10.00 17.68 -30.48
N SER A 106 10.84 16.76 -30.92
CA SER A 106 11.89 17.00 -31.93
C SER A 106 11.54 16.48 -33.32
N LEU A 107 10.27 16.10 -33.56
CA LEU A 107 9.80 15.71 -34.89
C LEU A 107 9.71 16.95 -35.79
N GLU A 108 10.67 17.09 -36.71
CA GLU A 108 10.62 18.10 -37.75
C GLU A 108 9.73 17.61 -38.90
N GLY A 109 8.72 18.42 -39.26
CA GLY A 109 7.84 18.11 -40.37
C GLY A 109 8.52 18.32 -41.73
N GLY A 110 8.53 17.26 -42.55
CA GLY A 110 8.88 17.40 -43.96
C GLY A 110 7.84 18.14 -44.77
N SER A 111 8.03 18.28 -46.11
CA SER A 111 7.05 18.94 -46.99
C SER A 111 5.80 18.08 -47.27
N GLY A 112 4.63 18.71 -47.41
CA GLY A 112 3.36 18.08 -47.78
C GLY A 112 2.61 17.48 -46.59
N VAL A 113 2.08 16.25 -46.71
CA VAL A 113 1.30 15.57 -45.66
C VAL A 113 2.12 15.34 -44.37
N VAL A 114 3.45 15.24 -44.49
CA VAL A 114 4.38 15.12 -43.38
C VAL A 114 4.40 16.37 -42.48
N GLN A 115 4.04 17.55 -43.03
CA GLN A 115 3.91 18.78 -42.24
C GLN A 115 2.77 18.72 -41.19
N LEU A 116 1.75 17.87 -41.40
CA LEU A 116 0.70 17.61 -40.42
C LEU A 116 1.20 16.82 -39.21
N LEU A 117 2.38 16.19 -39.35
CA LEU A 117 3.05 15.45 -38.26
C LEU A 117 4.10 16.31 -37.53
N SER A 118 4.22 17.62 -37.90
CA SER A 118 5.08 18.52 -37.15
C SER A 118 4.63 18.61 -35.66
N THR A 119 5.59 18.75 -34.78
CA THR A 119 5.33 18.83 -33.32
C THR A 119 4.29 19.90 -32.97
N GLU A 120 4.33 21.07 -33.65
CA GLU A 120 3.42 22.17 -33.37
C GLU A 120 1.96 21.83 -33.74
N VAL A 121 1.75 21.23 -34.93
CA VAL A 121 0.42 20.83 -35.39
C VAL A 121 -0.13 19.68 -34.54
N LEU A 122 0.70 18.66 -34.27
CA LEU A 122 0.31 17.52 -33.43
C LEU A 122 -0.08 17.99 -32.03
N THR A 123 0.73 18.85 -31.44
CA THR A 123 0.46 19.41 -30.10
C THR A 123 -0.83 20.23 -30.08
N GLY A 124 -1.07 21.03 -31.11
CA GLY A 124 -2.28 21.79 -31.25
C GLY A 124 -3.54 20.91 -31.37
N ILE A 125 -3.48 19.87 -32.22
CA ILE A 125 -4.59 18.90 -32.37
C ILE A 125 -4.86 18.18 -31.02
N VAL A 126 -3.80 17.71 -30.37
CA VAL A 126 -3.91 17.03 -29.09
C VAL A 126 -4.52 17.94 -28.02
N ALA A 127 -4.13 19.23 -27.99
CA ALA A 127 -4.72 20.23 -27.08
C ALA A 127 -6.21 20.42 -27.31
N VAL A 128 -6.65 20.57 -28.60
CA VAL A 128 -8.06 20.74 -28.97
C VAL A 128 -8.87 19.50 -28.60
N VAL A 129 -8.39 18.30 -28.91
CA VAL A 129 -9.07 17.05 -28.55
C VAL A 129 -9.11 16.92 -27.02
N GLY A 130 -8.03 17.24 -26.33
CA GLY A 130 -7.95 17.19 -24.86
C GLY A 130 -8.98 18.10 -24.19
N ILE A 131 -9.12 19.35 -24.63
CA ILE A 131 -10.10 20.28 -24.06
C ILE A 131 -11.53 19.85 -24.35
N ILE A 132 -11.81 19.32 -25.56
CA ILE A 132 -13.13 18.80 -25.93
C ILE A 132 -13.50 17.63 -25.00
N LEU A 133 -12.60 16.67 -24.81
CA LEU A 133 -12.85 15.53 -23.95
C LEU A 133 -13.03 15.94 -22.48
N ARG A 134 -12.27 16.93 -22.00
CA ARG A 134 -12.37 17.41 -20.62
C ARG A 134 -13.65 18.18 -20.34
N MET A 135 -14.07 19.06 -21.25
CA MET A 135 -15.18 19.99 -21.01
C MET A 135 -16.54 19.50 -21.51
N PHE A 136 -16.58 18.79 -22.63
CA PHE A 136 -17.83 18.47 -23.31
C PHE A 136 -18.28 17.01 -23.17
N THR A 137 -17.52 16.14 -22.44
CA THR A 137 -17.95 14.75 -22.21
C THR A 137 -18.49 14.54 -20.80
N GLY A 138 -19.60 13.80 -20.69
CA GLY A 138 -20.20 13.44 -19.39
C GLY A 138 -19.49 12.29 -18.66
N LYS A 139 -18.72 11.46 -19.38
CA LYS A 139 -18.05 10.28 -18.80
C LYS A 139 -16.74 10.69 -18.11
N THR A 140 -16.59 10.33 -16.83
CA THR A 140 -15.41 10.65 -16.02
C THR A 140 -14.09 10.13 -16.63
N SER A 141 -14.11 8.92 -17.22
CA SER A 141 -12.94 8.34 -17.89
C SER A 141 -12.46 9.21 -19.07
N ASN A 142 -13.38 9.76 -19.88
CA ASN A 142 -13.04 10.64 -21.00
C ASN A 142 -12.43 11.96 -20.51
N ARG A 143 -12.88 12.49 -19.38
CA ARG A 143 -12.31 13.69 -18.77
C ARG A 143 -10.86 13.46 -18.36
N TYR A 144 -10.55 12.29 -17.79
CA TYR A 144 -9.16 11.93 -17.43
C TYR A 144 -8.27 11.77 -18.67
N VAL A 145 -8.78 11.16 -19.75
CA VAL A 145 -8.08 11.13 -21.04
C VAL A 145 -7.85 12.55 -21.57
N GLY A 146 -8.83 13.45 -21.43
CA GLY A 146 -8.67 14.86 -21.74
C GLY A 146 -7.55 15.55 -20.93
N GLU A 147 -7.42 15.24 -19.64
CA GLU A 147 -6.32 15.73 -18.78
C GLU A 147 -4.96 15.23 -19.27
N ILE A 148 -4.86 13.95 -19.67
CA ILE A 148 -3.62 13.38 -20.23
C ILE A 148 -3.19 14.13 -21.49
N LEU A 149 -4.12 14.34 -22.42
CA LEU A 149 -3.84 15.02 -23.69
C LEU A 149 -3.47 16.49 -23.49
N LEU A 150 -4.16 17.18 -22.58
CA LEU A 150 -3.81 18.56 -22.22
C LEU A 150 -2.46 18.63 -21.52
N GLY A 151 -2.16 17.72 -20.61
CA GLY A 151 -0.86 17.62 -19.96
C GLY A 151 0.27 17.41 -20.96
N PHE A 152 0.08 16.51 -21.93
CA PHE A 152 1.02 16.30 -23.02
C PHE A 152 1.23 17.57 -23.86
N ALA A 153 0.15 18.27 -24.22
CA ALA A 153 0.25 19.49 -25.01
C ALA A 153 1.01 20.60 -24.26
N VAL A 154 0.71 20.82 -22.97
CA VAL A 154 1.39 21.82 -22.12
C VAL A 154 2.87 21.46 -21.97
N LEU A 155 3.19 20.18 -21.78
CA LEU A 155 4.56 19.66 -21.71
C LEU A 155 5.34 19.96 -22.99
N MET A 156 4.74 19.72 -24.18
CA MET A 156 5.35 20.01 -25.47
C MET A 156 5.57 21.51 -25.68
N TYR A 157 4.62 22.37 -25.33
CA TYR A 157 4.80 23.83 -25.35
C TYR A 157 5.94 24.26 -24.40
N GLY A 158 6.04 23.69 -23.20
CA GLY A 158 7.13 23.92 -22.27
C GLY A 158 8.49 23.56 -22.88
N MET A 159 8.61 22.38 -23.52
CA MET A 159 9.81 21.96 -24.27
C MET A 159 10.18 22.95 -25.36
N SER A 160 9.23 23.35 -26.20
CA SER A 160 9.48 24.33 -27.26
C SER A 160 9.94 25.69 -26.71
N ALA A 161 9.33 26.16 -25.63
CA ALA A 161 9.73 27.40 -24.95
C ALA A 161 11.15 27.31 -24.38
N MET A 162 11.52 26.19 -23.73
CA MET A 162 12.89 25.97 -23.25
C MET A 162 13.89 25.96 -24.41
N SER A 163 13.59 25.21 -25.46
CA SER A 163 14.46 25.09 -26.64
C SER A 163 14.66 26.43 -27.32
N GLY A 164 13.62 27.23 -27.48
CA GLY A 164 13.70 28.59 -28.02
C GLY A 164 14.54 29.52 -27.16
N ALA A 165 14.37 29.47 -25.83
CA ALA A 165 15.11 30.30 -24.89
C ALA A 165 16.61 30.00 -24.84
N VAL A 166 17.01 28.72 -25.05
CA VAL A 166 18.42 28.30 -25.03
C VAL A 166 19.10 28.37 -26.40
N SER A 167 18.32 28.49 -27.48
CA SER A 167 18.86 28.57 -28.85
C SER A 167 19.94 29.64 -29.05
N PRO A 168 19.82 30.87 -28.49
CA PRO A 168 20.86 31.89 -28.60
C PRO A 168 22.18 31.52 -27.91
N LEU A 169 22.18 30.56 -27.00
CA LEU A 169 23.37 30.10 -26.29
C LEU A 169 24.30 29.28 -27.19
N ARG A 170 23.81 28.78 -28.29
CA ARG A 170 24.60 28.03 -29.30
C ARG A 170 25.85 28.80 -29.77
N GLU A 171 25.75 30.13 -29.85
CA GLU A 171 26.83 31.00 -30.29
C GLU A 171 27.63 31.61 -29.14
N SER A 172 27.28 31.31 -27.88
CA SER A 172 27.94 31.86 -26.71
C SER A 172 29.16 31.03 -26.32
N GLU A 173 30.36 31.57 -26.57
CA GLU A 173 31.63 30.91 -26.18
C GLU A 173 31.70 30.61 -24.68
N ALA A 174 31.16 31.50 -23.84
CA ALA A 174 31.13 31.31 -22.39
C ALA A 174 30.27 30.10 -22.02
N PHE A 175 29.10 29.95 -22.65
CA PHE A 175 28.21 28.81 -22.43
C PHE A 175 28.84 27.50 -22.89
N ILE A 176 29.41 27.49 -24.09
CA ILE A 176 30.10 26.30 -24.64
C ILE A 176 31.25 25.91 -23.70
N ARG A 177 32.04 26.85 -23.19
CA ARG A 177 33.16 26.58 -22.27
C ARG A 177 32.65 25.98 -20.94
N ILE A 178 31.56 26.49 -20.37
CA ILE A 178 30.94 25.94 -19.15
C ILE A 178 30.42 24.52 -19.43
N LEU A 179 29.72 24.34 -20.54
CA LEU A 179 29.14 23.03 -20.89
C LEU A 179 30.24 21.99 -21.17
N THR A 180 31.30 22.39 -21.87
CA THR A 180 32.46 21.52 -22.14
C THR A 180 33.22 21.15 -20.87
N SER A 181 33.18 21.98 -19.81
CA SER A 181 33.78 21.59 -18.52
C SER A 181 33.10 20.38 -17.87
N PHE A 182 31.86 20.09 -18.23
CA PHE A 182 31.11 18.90 -17.77
C PHE A 182 31.50 17.60 -18.49
N SER A 183 32.40 17.65 -19.48
CA SER A 183 33.05 16.46 -20.04
C SER A 183 33.94 15.77 -19.00
N ASN A 184 34.39 16.49 -17.96
CA ASN A 184 35.01 15.84 -16.82
C ASN A 184 33.98 14.93 -16.12
N PRO A 185 34.25 13.60 -16.07
CA PRO A 185 33.25 12.63 -15.56
C PRO A 185 32.76 12.94 -14.16
N VAL A 186 33.64 13.35 -13.26
CA VAL A 186 33.31 13.64 -11.88
C VAL A 186 32.40 14.89 -11.79
N LEU A 187 32.80 15.95 -12.53
CA LEU A 187 32.04 17.20 -12.52
C LEU A 187 30.65 17.02 -13.17
N GLY A 188 30.58 16.30 -14.30
CA GLY A 188 29.32 16.01 -14.98
C GLY A 188 28.35 15.19 -14.09
N ILE A 189 28.87 14.15 -13.41
CA ILE A 189 28.08 13.36 -12.44
C ILE A 189 27.57 14.24 -11.29
N LEU A 190 28.42 15.08 -10.69
CA LEU A 190 28.02 15.95 -9.59
C LEU A 190 26.95 16.97 -10.01
N VAL A 191 27.07 17.54 -11.20
CA VAL A 191 26.08 18.48 -11.75
C VAL A 191 24.75 17.77 -12.00
N GLY A 192 24.76 16.60 -12.65
CA GLY A 192 23.56 15.81 -12.87
C GLY A 192 22.86 15.41 -11.57
N LEU A 193 23.65 14.97 -10.56
CA LEU A 193 23.16 14.63 -9.23
C LEU A 193 22.52 15.85 -8.54
N ALA A 194 23.24 16.96 -8.42
CA ALA A 194 22.75 18.15 -7.75
C ALA A 194 21.47 18.70 -8.43
N PHE A 195 21.47 18.76 -9.74
CA PHE A 195 20.34 19.23 -10.53
C PHE A 195 19.09 18.37 -10.32
N THR A 196 19.24 17.05 -10.41
CA THR A 196 18.12 16.13 -10.20
C THR A 196 17.62 16.11 -8.76
N SER A 197 18.53 16.24 -7.78
CA SER A 197 18.17 16.34 -6.37
C SER A 197 17.31 17.56 -6.08
N VAL A 198 17.60 18.70 -6.73
CA VAL A 198 16.79 19.92 -6.60
C VAL A 198 15.45 19.78 -7.31
N LEU A 199 15.42 19.24 -8.53
CA LEU A 199 14.19 19.03 -9.30
C LEU A 199 13.32 17.90 -8.74
N GLN A 200 13.90 16.99 -7.97
CA GLN A 200 13.27 15.79 -7.47
C GLN A 200 12.61 14.90 -8.56
N SER A 201 13.09 15.03 -9.81
CA SER A 201 12.56 14.32 -10.98
C SER A 201 13.64 14.04 -12.00
N ALA A 202 13.99 12.76 -12.15
CA ALA A 202 14.93 12.32 -13.18
C ALA A 202 14.41 12.53 -14.59
N SER A 203 13.09 12.30 -14.82
CA SER A 203 12.47 12.53 -16.12
C SER A 203 12.55 13.99 -16.54
N ALA A 204 12.32 14.92 -15.58
CA ALA A 204 12.44 16.34 -15.84
C ALA A 204 13.89 16.73 -16.15
N ALA A 205 14.86 16.20 -15.41
CA ALA A 205 16.27 16.48 -15.65
C ALA A 205 16.74 16.01 -17.05
N VAL A 206 16.33 14.78 -17.45
CA VAL A 206 16.59 14.26 -18.81
C VAL A 206 15.90 15.14 -19.86
N GLY A 207 14.66 15.56 -19.65
CA GLY A 207 13.92 16.43 -20.58
C GLY A 207 14.61 17.79 -20.78
N ILE A 208 15.14 18.39 -19.72
CA ILE A 208 15.92 19.65 -19.82
C ILE A 208 17.22 19.42 -20.59
N LEU A 209 17.90 18.28 -20.34
CA LEU A 209 19.09 17.92 -21.10
C LEU A 209 18.78 17.71 -22.60
N GLN A 210 17.62 17.09 -22.92
CA GLN A 210 17.14 16.95 -24.30
C GLN A 210 16.82 18.31 -24.95
N ALA A 211 16.23 19.25 -24.20
CA ALA A 211 16.01 20.60 -24.69
C ALA A 211 17.33 21.35 -24.96
N LEU A 212 18.33 21.20 -24.09
CA LEU A 212 19.67 21.74 -24.29
C LEU A 212 20.39 21.13 -25.51
N ALA A 213 20.13 19.87 -25.83
CA ALA A 213 20.76 19.20 -26.98
C ALA A 213 20.41 19.89 -28.32
N ILE A 214 19.27 20.60 -28.41
CA ILE A 214 18.90 21.38 -29.60
C ILE A 214 19.89 22.52 -29.90
N THR A 215 20.64 22.98 -28.89
CA THR A 215 21.72 23.98 -29.09
C THR A 215 22.85 23.45 -29.96
N GLY A 216 22.98 22.11 -30.13
CA GLY A 216 24.10 21.47 -30.80
C GLY A 216 25.41 21.49 -30.02
N ALA A 217 25.42 21.98 -28.78
CA ALA A 217 26.57 22.04 -27.89
C ALA A 217 26.72 20.83 -26.97
N VAL A 218 25.67 20.00 -26.83
CA VAL A 218 25.69 18.79 -26.02
C VAL A 218 26.27 17.64 -26.82
N THR A 219 27.48 17.25 -26.49
CA THR A 219 28.16 16.07 -27.06
C THR A 219 27.93 14.83 -26.21
N PHE A 220 28.26 13.66 -26.72
CA PHE A 220 28.17 12.39 -25.97
C PHE A 220 29.02 12.45 -24.70
N GLU A 221 30.23 13.02 -24.79
CA GLU A 221 31.17 13.18 -23.68
C GLU A 221 30.58 14.02 -22.54
N VAL A 222 29.78 15.04 -22.85
CA VAL A 222 29.08 15.89 -21.86
C VAL A 222 27.81 15.21 -21.32
N ALA A 223 27.03 14.59 -22.20
CA ALA A 223 25.72 14.03 -21.83
C ALA A 223 25.86 12.80 -20.92
N LEU A 224 26.82 11.91 -21.19
CA LEU A 224 26.96 10.65 -20.45
C LEU A 224 27.15 10.84 -18.94
N PRO A 225 28.12 11.62 -18.45
CA PRO A 225 28.32 11.80 -17.03
C PRO A 225 27.15 12.55 -16.36
N ILE A 226 26.51 13.49 -17.07
CA ILE A 226 25.30 14.15 -16.55
C ILE A 226 24.15 13.14 -16.36
N VAL A 227 23.91 12.23 -17.33
CA VAL A 227 22.89 11.18 -17.22
C VAL A 227 23.19 10.21 -16.07
N MET A 228 24.47 9.86 -15.87
CA MET A 228 24.90 9.07 -14.72
C MET A 228 24.60 9.79 -13.38
N GLY A 229 24.85 11.09 -13.32
CA GLY A 229 24.53 11.90 -12.15
C GLY A 229 23.02 12.03 -11.90
N ILE A 230 22.23 12.19 -12.98
CA ILE A 230 20.76 12.19 -12.93
C ILE A 230 20.22 10.90 -12.30
N ALA A 231 20.82 9.76 -12.64
CA ALA A 231 20.42 8.48 -12.06
C ALA A 231 20.57 8.50 -10.53
N ILE A 232 21.74 8.86 -10.01
CA ILE A 232 21.98 8.90 -8.55
C ILE A 232 21.06 9.93 -7.87
N GLY A 233 20.87 11.11 -8.47
CA GLY A 233 20.01 12.16 -7.92
C GLY A 233 18.54 11.76 -7.80
N ALA A 234 18.08 10.81 -8.61
CA ALA A 234 16.72 10.27 -8.56
C ALA A 234 16.41 9.51 -7.26
N ALA A 235 17.42 9.05 -6.54
CA ALA A 235 17.24 8.38 -5.24
C ALA A 235 16.84 9.34 -4.11
N VAL A 236 17.15 10.65 -4.23
CA VAL A 236 16.95 11.63 -3.13
C VAL A 236 15.50 11.69 -2.65
N PRO A 237 14.46 11.80 -3.49
CA PRO A 237 13.07 11.81 -3.02
C PRO A 237 12.69 10.52 -2.28
N VAL A 238 13.21 9.37 -2.72
CA VAL A 238 12.94 8.06 -2.11
C VAL A 238 13.59 7.96 -0.74
N LEU A 239 14.83 8.42 -0.61
CA LEU A 239 15.54 8.48 0.68
C LEU A 239 14.84 9.41 1.68
N LEU A 240 14.41 10.58 1.22
CA LEU A 240 13.65 11.53 2.06
C LEU A 240 12.33 10.93 2.55
N SER A 241 11.65 10.16 1.71
CA SER A 241 10.40 9.49 2.09
C SER A 241 10.58 8.41 3.16
N ALA A 242 11.78 7.86 3.31
CA ALA A 242 12.09 6.80 4.27
C ALA A 242 12.58 7.32 5.64
N LEU A 243 12.68 8.64 5.86
CA LEU A 243 13.18 9.19 7.12
C LEU A 243 12.37 8.77 8.35
N GLY A 244 11.06 8.55 8.20
CA GLY A 244 10.19 8.04 9.26
C GLY A 244 9.83 6.55 9.12
N ALA A 245 10.45 5.82 8.20
CA ALA A 245 10.14 4.41 7.97
C ALA A 245 10.83 3.50 9.00
N ASN A 246 10.29 2.30 9.19
CA ASN A 246 10.95 1.24 9.94
C ASN A 246 12.22 0.76 9.21
N LEU A 247 12.92 -0.19 9.83
CA LEU A 247 14.20 -0.69 9.34
C LEU A 247 14.13 -1.22 7.88
N ASN A 248 13.11 -2.01 7.57
CA ASN A 248 12.94 -2.60 6.23
C ASN A 248 12.56 -1.55 5.17
N GLY A 249 11.77 -0.53 5.55
CA GLY A 249 11.50 0.62 4.70
C GLY A 249 12.77 1.42 4.37
N LYS A 250 13.64 1.67 5.38
CA LYS A 250 14.95 2.32 5.19
C LYS A 250 15.88 1.50 4.30
N ARG A 251 15.96 0.18 4.53
CA ARG A 251 16.70 -0.76 3.67
C ARG A 251 16.24 -0.64 2.21
N THR A 252 14.93 -0.63 2.00
CA THR A 252 14.33 -0.55 0.66
C THR A 252 14.62 0.78 -0.05
N ALA A 253 14.56 1.90 0.64
CA ALA A 253 14.91 3.19 0.07
C ALA A 253 16.41 3.29 -0.27
N PHE A 254 17.26 2.72 0.59
CA PHE A 254 18.70 2.70 0.33
C PHE A 254 19.09 1.81 -0.85
N ILE A 255 18.30 0.75 -1.13
CA ILE A 255 18.48 -0.10 -2.32
C ILE A 255 18.35 0.70 -3.61
N TYR A 256 17.43 1.66 -3.68
CA TYR A 256 17.33 2.54 -4.86
C TYR A 256 18.65 3.26 -5.12
N LEU A 257 19.21 3.91 -4.11
CA LEU A 257 20.52 4.56 -4.20
C LEU A 257 21.63 3.59 -4.57
N LEU A 258 21.62 2.40 -3.96
CA LEU A 258 22.65 1.36 -4.18
C LEU A 258 22.66 0.90 -5.64
N ILE A 259 21.49 0.67 -6.25
CA ILE A 259 21.36 0.28 -7.66
C ILE A 259 21.97 1.34 -8.57
N ASP A 260 21.61 2.61 -8.37
CA ASP A 260 22.09 3.71 -9.21
C ASP A 260 23.60 3.96 -9.01
N VAL A 261 24.08 3.93 -7.77
CA VAL A 261 25.52 4.10 -7.48
C VAL A 261 26.33 2.94 -8.06
N LEU A 262 25.92 1.69 -7.85
CA LEU A 262 26.61 0.53 -8.44
C LEU A 262 26.58 0.58 -9.97
N GLY A 263 25.44 0.93 -10.56
CA GLY A 263 25.29 1.11 -12.00
C GLY A 263 26.26 2.16 -12.54
N VAL A 264 26.31 3.32 -11.91
CA VAL A 264 27.24 4.40 -12.30
C VAL A 264 28.69 3.96 -12.15
N LEU A 265 29.07 3.33 -11.04
CA LEU A 265 30.44 2.86 -10.82
C LEU A 265 30.85 1.82 -11.86
N ILE A 266 30.01 0.82 -12.11
CA ILE A 266 30.30 -0.24 -13.09
C ILE A 266 30.49 0.37 -14.49
N TRP A 267 29.52 1.17 -14.94
CA TRP A 267 29.58 1.70 -16.32
C TRP A 267 30.59 2.81 -16.48
N ALA A 268 30.87 3.63 -15.46
CA ALA A 268 31.93 4.61 -15.49
C ALA A 268 33.31 3.90 -15.61
N LEU A 269 33.59 2.89 -14.80
CA LEU A 269 34.84 2.13 -14.87
C LEU A 269 34.99 1.43 -16.23
N LEU A 270 33.93 0.76 -16.69
CA LEU A 270 33.98 0.04 -17.98
C LEU A 270 34.12 1.01 -19.16
N PHE A 271 33.30 2.07 -19.20
CA PHE A 271 33.29 3.00 -20.33
C PHE A 271 34.56 3.85 -20.38
N TYR A 272 34.95 4.51 -19.30
CA TYR A 272 36.12 5.36 -19.27
C TYR A 272 37.41 4.54 -19.28
N GLY A 273 37.41 3.34 -18.68
CA GLY A 273 38.52 2.39 -18.80
C GLY A 273 38.73 1.89 -20.23
N ALA A 274 37.64 1.54 -20.93
CA ALA A 274 37.71 1.16 -22.35
C ALA A 274 38.12 2.35 -23.22
N ASN A 275 37.58 3.56 -22.94
CA ASN A 275 37.96 4.77 -23.67
C ASN A 275 39.47 5.12 -23.54
N ALA A 276 40.06 4.89 -22.37
CA ALA A 276 41.49 5.12 -22.16
C ALA A 276 42.38 4.20 -23.02
N ILE A 277 41.84 3.04 -23.46
CA ILE A 277 42.57 2.08 -24.31
C ILE A 277 42.21 2.25 -25.78
N ILE A 278 40.93 2.39 -26.12
CA ILE A 278 40.39 2.34 -27.49
C ILE A 278 40.27 3.73 -28.10
N HIS A 279 40.16 4.80 -27.31
CA HIS A 279 39.95 6.19 -27.73
C HIS A 279 38.72 6.31 -28.65
N PHE A 280 37.52 6.24 -28.08
CA PHE A 280 36.28 6.29 -28.84
C PHE A 280 36.11 7.61 -29.61
N THR A 281 35.94 7.53 -30.91
CA THR A 281 35.81 8.68 -31.82
C THR A 281 34.41 9.34 -31.76
N PHE A 282 33.41 8.66 -31.20
CA PHE A 282 32.04 9.18 -31.14
C PHE A 282 31.78 10.11 -29.94
N LEU A 283 32.75 10.34 -29.07
CA LEU A 283 32.60 11.19 -27.88
C LEU A 283 32.25 12.63 -28.24
N ASP A 284 32.85 13.15 -29.35
CA ASP A 284 32.61 14.50 -29.86
C ASP A 284 31.27 14.61 -30.64
N ALA A 285 30.58 13.47 -30.86
CA ALA A 285 29.34 13.48 -31.63
C ALA A 285 28.27 14.29 -30.88
N VAL A 286 27.63 15.23 -31.57
CA VAL A 286 26.54 16.04 -31.06
C VAL A 286 25.33 15.14 -30.82
N MET A 287 24.75 15.25 -29.64
CA MET A 287 23.59 14.48 -29.22
C MET A 287 22.29 15.14 -29.65
N SER A 288 21.34 14.32 -30.10
CA SER A 288 19.94 14.71 -30.30
C SER A 288 19.07 14.26 -29.12
N SER A 289 17.84 14.73 -29.04
CA SER A 289 16.87 14.25 -28.04
C SER A 289 16.71 12.72 -28.09
N VAL A 290 16.71 12.13 -29.29
CA VAL A 290 16.60 10.67 -29.50
C VAL A 290 17.84 9.95 -29.01
N SER A 291 19.04 10.44 -29.31
CA SER A 291 20.28 9.80 -28.86
C SER A 291 20.46 9.88 -27.33
N ILE A 292 20.01 10.96 -26.70
CA ILE A 292 19.96 11.06 -25.22
C ILE A 292 18.97 10.04 -24.64
N ALA A 293 17.76 9.92 -25.20
CA ALA A 293 16.78 8.93 -24.75
C ALA A 293 17.31 7.50 -24.89
N LEU A 294 17.95 7.19 -26.02
CA LEU A 294 18.56 5.89 -26.29
C LEU A 294 19.69 5.59 -25.30
N MET A 295 20.61 6.54 -25.11
CA MET A 295 21.74 6.40 -24.17
C MET A 295 21.22 6.17 -22.74
N ASN A 296 20.25 6.95 -22.27
CA ASN A 296 19.63 6.77 -20.95
C ASN A 296 18.94 5.41 -20.82
N THR A 297 18.23 4.95 -21.86
CA THR A 297 17.59 3.64 -21.87
C THR A 297 18.59 2.51 -21.81
N LEU A 298 19.64 2.57 -22.65
CA LEU A 298 20.68 1.55 -22.68
C LEU A 298 21.45 1.48 -21.36
N PHE A 299 21.79 2.63 -20.78
CA PHE A 299 22.45 2.71 -19.48
C PHE A 299 21.62 2.03 -18.39
N ARG A 300 20.33 2.37 -18.27
CA ARG A 300 19.42 1.79 -17.26
C ARG A 300 19.14 0.31 -17.50
N LEU A 301 18.86 -0.07 -18.75
CA LEU A 301 18.61 -1.47 -19.11
C LEU A 301 19.84 -2.35 -18.81
N ALA A 302 21.02 -1.90 -19.22
CA ALA A 302 22.27 -2.61 -18.98
C ALA A 302 22.57 -2.71 -17.47
N THR A 303 22.30 -1.67 -16.69
CA THR A 303 22.39 -1.69 -15.22
C THR A 303 21.46 -2.76 -14.62
N VAL A 304 20.20 -2.79 -15.05
CA VAL A 304 19.23 -3.79 -14.56
C VAL A 304 19.68 -5.21 -14.94
N ILE A 305 20.13 -5.45 -16.17
CA ILE A 305 20.59 -6.78 -16.62
C ILE A 305 21.78 -7.26 -15.78
N VAL A 306 22.75 -6.39 -15.49
CA VAL A 306 23.96 -6.75 -14.73
C VAL A 306 23.63 -6.96 -13.24
N LEU A 307 22.75 -6.13 -12.65
CA LEU A 307 22.45 -6.19 -11.21
C LEU A 307 21.33 -7.18 -10.86
N LEU A 308 20.48 -7.59 -11.81
CA LEU A 308 19.38 -8.53 -11.56
C LEU A 308 19.84 -9.87 -10.92
N PRO A 309 20.94 -10.52 -11.39
CA PRO A 309 21.47 -11.71 -10.72
C PRO A 309 22.07 -11.41 -9.34
N CYS A 310 22.40 -10.15 -9.03
CA CYS A 310 23.07 -9.74 -7.80
C CYS A 310 22.09 -9.32 -6.68
N ILE A 311 20.77 -9.57 -6.83
CA ILE A 311 19.75 -9.17 -5.84
C ILE A 311 20.08 -9.66 -4.44
N GLY A 312 20.49 -10.93 -4.27
CA GLY A 312 20.85 -11.45 -2.95
C GLY A 312 22.08 -10.77 -2.33
N LEU A 313 23.03 -10.34 -3.15
CA LEU A 313 24.18 -9.56 -2.68
C LEU A 313 23.75 -8.17 -2.20
N MET A 314 22.88 -7.50 -2.94
CA MET A 314 22.36 -6.17 -2.56
C MET A 314 21.51 -6.24 -1.29
N GLU A 315 20.67 -7.27 -1.15
CA GLU A 315 19.91 -7.56 0.08
C GLU A 315 20.87 -7.68 1.27
N HIS A 316 21.88 -8.52 1.15
CA HIS A 316 22.89 -8.71 2.21
C HIS A 316 23.69 -7.42 2.53
N MET A 317 24.04 -6.61 1.53
CA MET A 317 24.72 -5.33 1.75
C MET A 317 23.87 -4.35 2.57
N VAL A 318 22.57 -4.26 2.32
CA VAL A 318 21.70 -3.36 3.10
C VAL A 318 21.40 -3.91 4.49
N GLU A 319 21.36 -5.23 4.68
CA GLU A 319 21.26 -5.86 6.00
C GLU A 319 22.48 -5.58 6.88
N LEU A 320 23.67 -5.58 6.29
CA LEU A 320 24.89 -5.20 6.99
C LEU A 320 24.94 -3.72 7.37
N LEU A 321 24.40 -2.83 6.51
CA LEU A 321 24.35 -1.40 6.79
C LEU A 321 23.27 -1.03 7.81
N PHE A 322 22.20 -1.78 7.84
CA PHE A 322 21.04 -1.60 8.72
C PHE A 322 20.74 -2.93 9.42
N PRO A 323 21.47 -3.30 10.49
CA PRO A 323 21.25 -4.55 11.22
C PRO A 323 19.90 -4.54 11.94
N ASP A 324 19.32 -5.73 12.19
CA ASP A 324 18.08 -5.88 12.95
C ASP A 324 18.27 -5.46 14.42
N ASP A 325 17.40 -4.63 14.94
CA ASP A 325 17.41 -4.08 16.29
C ASP A 325 16.50 -4.83 17.27
N GLY A 326 15.82 -5.88 16.82
CA GLY A 326 14.97 -6.75 17.65
C GLY A 326 13.66 -6.13 18.13
N SER A 327 13.14 -5.10 17.41
CA SER A 327 11.84 -4.48 17.74
C SER A 327 10.69 -5.49 17.74
N ALA A 328 9.76 -5.35 18.70
CA ALA A 328 8.66 -6.29 18.93
C ALA A 328 7.73 -6.41 17.69
N ALA A 329 7.28 -7.64 17.41
CA ALA A 329 6.40 -7.94 16.28
C ALA A 329 5.08 -7.14 16.30
N GLU A 330 4.58 -6.79 17.49
CA GLU A 330 3.36 -6.01 17.71
C GLU A 330 3.47 -4.56 17.21
N GLU A 331 4.60 -3.88 17.45
CA GLU A 331 4.84 -2.54 16.92
C GLU A 331 4.88 -2.56 15.38
N GLN A 332 5.45 -3.63 14.80
CA GLN A 332 5.51 -3.80 13.35
C GLN A 332 4.13 -4.00 12.71
N GLU A 333 3.17 -4.64 13.39
CA GLU A 333 1.80 -4.78 12.88
C GLU A 333 1.04 -3.46 12.89
N MET A 334 1.12 -2.70 13.97
CA MET A 334 0.47 -1.39 14.07
C MET A 334 1.11 -0.34 13.15
N ASP A 335 2.39 -0.48 12.81
CA ASP A 335 3.09 0.37 11.85
C ASP A 335 2.60 0.20 10.40
N ARG A 336 1.79 -0.82 10.12
CA ARG A 336 1.10 -0.96 8.83
C ARG A 336 0.11 0.18 8.56
N LEU A 337 -0.45 0.80 9.60
CA LEU A 337 -1.42 1.91 9.49
C LEU A 337 -0.72 3.25 9.29
N GLU A 338 0.02 3.37 8.18
CA GLU A 338 0.79 4.57 7.85
C GLU A 338 -0.09 5.67 7.24
N GLU A 339 0.06 6.91 7.71
CA GLU A 339 -0.67 8.07 7.18
C GLU A 339 -0.37 8.34 5.69
N ARG A 340 0.80 7.92 5.20
CA ARG A 340 1.18 8.05 3.78
C ARG A 340 0.23 7.31 2.85
N PHE A 341 -0.33 6.19 3.29
CA PHE A 341 -1.28 5.41 2.50
C PHE A 341 -2.67 6.05 2.39
N LEU A 342 -3.00 7.03 3.24
CA LEU A 342 -4.29 7.74 3.18
C LEU A 342 -4.52 8.48 1.85
N GLN A 343 -3.47 8.70 1.05
CA GLN A 343 -3.59 9.21 -0.32
C GLN A 343 -3.98 8.11 -1.33
N HIS A 344 -3.95 6.84 -0.92
CA HIS A 344 -4.21 5.64 -1.71
C HIS A 344 -5.27 4.77 -1.02
N PRO A 345 -6.58 5.11 -1.13
CA PRO A 345 -7.64 4.48 -0.34
C PRO A 345 -7.66 2.95 -0.39
N ALA A 346 -7.49 2.35 -1.58
CA ALA A 346 -7.47 0.90 -1.72
C ALA A 346 -6.36 0.23 -0.89
N LEU A 347 -5.20 0.89 -0.78
CA LEU A 347 -4.09 0.39 0.00
C LEU A 347 -4.32 0.56 1.50
N SER A 348 -4.85 1.73 1.90
CA SER A 348 -5.22 1.99 3.30
C SER A 348 -6.24 0.98 3.81
N ILE A 349 -7.24 0.65 3.00
CA ILE A 349 -8.28 -0.35 3.32
C ILE A 349 -7.66 -1.74 3.46
N GLU A 350 -6.78 -2.14 2.53
CA GLU A 350 -6.11 -3.45 2.60
C GLU A 350 -5.22 -3.56 3.85
N GLN A 351 -4.52 -2.46 4.26
CA GLN A 351 -3.77 -2.44 5.51
C GLN A 351 -4.69 -2.56 6.73
N SER A 352 -5.79 -1.82 6.74
CA SER A 352 -6.80 -1.92 7.80
C SER A 352 -7.35 -3.34 7.90
N ARG A 353 -7.63 -4.01 6.77
CA ARG A 353 -8.07 -5.41 6.72
C ARG A 353 -7.09 -6.35 7.41
N LEU A 354 -5.79 -6.24 7.08
CA LEU A 354 -4.76 -7.09 7.66
C LEU A 354 -4.63 -6.89 9.18
N VAL A 355 -4.67 -5.63 9.64
CA VAL A 355 -4.57 -5.32 11.07
C VAL A 355 -5.83 -5.73 11.82
N THR A 356 -7.03 -5.56 11.23
CA THR A 356 -8.29 -6.03 11.82
C THR A 356 -8.35 -7.56 11.91
N ASN A 357 -7.84 -8.28 10.90
CA ASN A 357 -7.74 -9.74 10.95
C ASN A 357 -6.82 -10.19 12.10
N SER A 358 -5.65 -9.53 12.28
CA SER A 358 -4.76 -9.82 13.43
C SER A 358 -5.43 -9.53 14.78
N MET A 359 -6.23 -8.46 14.86
CA MET A 359 -7.03 -8.14 16.05
C MET A 359 -8.06 -9.24 16.33
N ALA A 360 -8.79 -9.71 15.31
CA ALA A 360 -9.80 -10.76 15.43
C ALA A 360 -9.18 -12.08 15.93
N GLU A 361 -8.06 -12.52 15.34
CA GLU A 361 -7.35 -13.74 15.75
C GLU A 361 -6.81 -13.63 17.19
N ARG A 362 -6.36 -12.45 17.62
CA ARG A 362 -5.94 -12.20 19.00
C ARG A 362 -7.09 -12.25 19.98
N ALA A 363 -8.25 -11.66 19.64
CA ALA A 363 -9.47 -11.71 20.46
C ALA A 363 -9.96 -13.16 20.62
N GLU A 364 -9.96 -13.94 19.54
CA GLU A 364 -10.26 -15.39 19.60
C GLU A 364 -9.30 -16.11 20.56
N GLY A 365 -8.00 -15.92 20.38
CA GLY A 365 -6.99 -16.56 21.24
C GLY A 365 -7.13 -16.15 22.72
N ASN A 366 -7.46 -14.89 23.00
CA ASN A 366 -7.65 -14.35 24.33
C ASN A 366 -8.86 -15.00 25.04
N LEU A 367 -10.01 -15.07 24.34
CA LEU A 367 -11.20 -15.71 24.88
C LEU A 367 -11.00 -17.21 25.13
N LEU A 368 -10.39 -17.92 24.17
CA LEU A 368 -10.08 -19.35 24.32
C LEU A 368 -9.18 -19.62 25.53
N MET A 369 -8.21 -18.75 25.80
CA MET A 369 -7.33 -18.82 26.95
C MET A 369 -8.13 -18.59 28.25
N ALA A 370 -8.97 -17.55 28.30
CA ALA A 370 -9.79 -17.21 29.47
C ALA A 370 -10.75 -18.35 29.85
N VAL A 371 -11.49 -18.91 28.87
CA VAL A 371 -12.37 -20.06 29.07
C VAL A 371 -11.60 -21.29 29.57
N GLY A 372 -10.34 -21.48 29.16
CA GLY A 372 -9.49 -22.57 29.64
C GLY A 372 -9.12 -22.48 31.11
N LEU A 373 -9.11 -21.26 31.71
CA LEU A 373 -8.70 -21.03 33.11
C LEU A 373 -9.64 -21.66 34.14
N ARG A 374 -10.94 -21.82 33.82
CA ARG A 374 -11.89 -22.50 34.71
C ARG A 374 -11.49 -23.95 34.97
N ASN A 375 -11.10 -24.65 33.94
CA ASN A 375 -10.72 -26.09 34.02
C ASN A 375 -9.29 -26.29 34.50
N ARG A 376 -8.39 -25.37 34.17
CA ARG A 376 -6.98 -25.44 34.54
C ARG A 376 -6.45 -24.03 34.83
N TRP A 377 -6.41 -23.69 36.11
CA TRP A 377 -5.85 -22.42 36.56
C TRP A 377 -4.37 -22.27 36.23
N SER A 378 -3.98 -21.08 35.80
CA SER A 378 -2.59 -20.70 35.53
C SER A 378 -2.43 -19.19 35.72
N ASP A 379 -1.63 -18.79 36.73
CA ASP A 379 -1.30 -17.37 36.97
C ASP A 379 -0.62 -16.69 35.76
N LYS A 380 0.07 -17.47 34.94
CA LYS A 380 0.70 -16.97 33.72
C LYS A 380 -0.36 -16.63 32.68
N ASP A 381 -1.29 -17.55 32.45
CA ASP A 381 -2.31 -17.37 31.41
C ASP A 381 -3.31 -16.27 31.82
N PHE A 382 -3.65 -16.18 33.12
CA PHE A 382 -4.45 -15.08 33.65
C PHE A 382 -3.83 -13.70 33.36
N ARG A 383 -2.52 -13.54 33.63
CA ARG A 383 -1.82 -12.27 33.31
C ARG A 383 -1.80 -12.01 31.82
N MET A 384 -1.60 -13.06 31.03
CA MET A 384 -1.53 -12.95 29.58
C MET A 384 -2.87 -12.53 28.96
N VAL A 385 -4.01 -12.94 29.56
CA VAL A 385 -5.35 -12.47 29.14
C VAL A 385 -5.45 -10.95 29.31
N GLY A 386 -5.08 -10.38 30.45
CA GLY A 386 -5.12 -8.94 30.67
C GLY A 386 -4.12 -8.14 29.82
N GLU A 387 -2.92 -8.71 29.58
CA GLU A 387 -1.95 -8.09 28.69
C GLU A 387 -2.47 -8.06 27.24
N THR A 388 -3.13 -9.14 26.79
CA THR A 388 -3.68 -9.25 25.44
C THR A 388 -4.87 -8.31 25.25
N GLU A 389 -5.75 -8.19 26.26
CA GLU A 389 -6.86 -7.22 26.24
C GLU A 389 -6.32 -5.79 26.04
N SER A 390 -5.34 -5.36 26.84
CA SER A 390 -4.71 -4.03 26.68
C SER A 390 -4.05 -3.81 25.33
N VAL A 391 -3.61 -4.87 24.66
CA VAL A 391 -3.11 -4.81 23.27
C VAL A 391 -4.27 -4.60 22.30
N ILE A 392 -5.38 -5.34 22.47
CA ILE A 392 -6.56 -5.27 21.60
C ILE A 392 -7.23 -3.89 21.67
N ASP A 393 -7.35 -3.30 22.86
CA ASP A 393 -7.81 -1.92 23.08
C ASP A 393 -6.97 -0.91 22.25
N ARG A 394 -5.64 -1.05 22.27
CA ARG A 394 -4.77 -0.21 21.41
C ARG A 394 -4.98 -0.44 19.91
N TYR A 395 -5.36 -1.66 19.49
CA TYR A 395 -5.72 -1.93 18.09
C TYR A 395 -7.01 -1.20 17.72
N GLU A 396 -8.04 -1.24 18.57
CA GLU A 396 -9.30 -0.56 18.33
C GLU A 396 -9.11 0.95 18.17
N ASP A 397 -8.42 1.61 19.10
CA ASP A 397 -8.12 3.03 19.08
C ASP A 397 -7.39 3.46 17.78
N LYS A 398 -6.33 2.71 17.42
CA LYS A 398 -5.49 3.04 16.26
C LYS A 398 -6.21 2.78 14.95
N LEU A 399 -6.91 1.64 14.83
CA LEU A 399 -7.74 1.30 13.68
C LEU A 399 -8.90 2.27 13.50
N GLY A 400 -9.66 2.56 14.58
CA GLY A 400 -10.78 3.50 14.54
C GLY A 400 -10.35 4.88 14.05
N THR A 401 -9.26 5.42 14.62
CA THR A 401 -8.68 6.70 14.17
C THR A 401 -8.25 6.66 12.70
N TYR A 402 -7.62 5.58 12.26
CA TYR A 402 -7.12 5.44 10.88
C TYR A 402 -8.27 5.29 9.88
N LEU A 403 -9.24 4.43 10.17
CA LEU A 403 -10.45 4.23 9.36
C LEU A 403 -11.26 5.52 9.20
N MET A 404 -11.42 6.30 10.28
CA MET A 404 -12.07 7.63 10.21
C MET A 404 -11.33 8.59 9.28
N LYS A 405 -10.00 8.54 9.21
CA LYS A 405 -9.23 9.33 8.24
C LYS A 405 -9.46 8.86 6.79
N ILE A 406 -9.67 7.54 6.59
CA ILE A 406 -9.99 6.98 5.27
C ILE A 406 -11.37 7.46 4.79
N THR A 407 -12.39 7.53 5.65
CA THR A 407 -13.74 7.99 5.27
C THR A 407 -13.76 9.43 4.78
N SER A 408 -12.78 10.26 5.17
CA SER A 408 -12.64 11.63 4.68
C SER A 408 -12.14 11.73 3.22
N LYS A 409 -11.80 10.61 2.57
CA LYS A 409 -11.29 10.54 1.19
C LYS A 409 -12.42 10.21 0.22
N SER A 410 -12.15 10.41 -1.09
CA SER A 410 -13.09 10.02 -2.15
C SER A 410 -13.04 8.50 -2.34
N LEU A 411 -13.97 7.78 -1.74
CA LEU A 411 -14.12 6.34 -1.81
C LEU A 411 -15.13 5.94 -2.91
N SER A 412 -14.96 4.76 -3.49
CA SER A 412 -16.02 4.09 -4.24
C SER A 412 -17.06 3.52 -3.25
N GLN A 413 -18.24 3.17 -3.75
CA GLN A 413 -19.29 2.58 -2.91
C GLN A 413 -18.78 1.32 -2.20
N SER A 414 -18.18 0.37 -2.92
CA SER A 414 -17.63 -0.86 -2.32
C SER A 414 -16.51 -0.61 -1.31
N GLN A 415 -15.69 0.43 -1.50
CA GLN A 415 -14.67 0.83 -0.53
C GLN A 415 -15.29 1.42 0.74
N SER A 416 -16.37 2.20 0.59
CA SER A 416 -17.09 2.79 1.72
C SER A 416 -17.76 1.70 2.57
N GLU A 417 -18.36 0.71 1.92
CA GLU A 417 -18.96 -0.46 2.56
C GLU A 417 -17.92 -1.29 3.33
N GLU A 418 -16.76 -1.53 2.72
CA GLU A 418 -15.67 -2.28 3.36
C GLU A 418 -15.12 -1.54 4.59
N VAL A 419 -14.92 -0.22 4.51
CA VAL A 419 -14.50 0.60 5.66
C VAL A 419 -15.55 0.59 6.76
N SER A 420 -16.83 0.67 6.41
CA SER A 420 -17.95 0.60 7.37
C SER A 420 -17.96 -0.73 8.12
N LYS A 421 -17.76 -1.86 7.42
CA LYS A 421 -17.62 -3.18 8.05
C LYS A 421 -16.53 -3.17 9.13
N TYR A 422 -15.34 -2.69 8.80
CA TYR A 422 -14.24 -2.67 9.78
C TYR A 422 -14.56 -1.77 10.98
N LEU A 423 -15.13 -0.57 10.74
CA LEU A 423 -15.51 0.34 11.83
C LEU A 423 -16.52 -0.26 12.81
N HIS A 424 -17.45 -1.08 12.31
CA HIS A 424 -18.43 -1.76 13.19
C HIS A 424 -17.79 -2.95 13.92
N THR A 425 -16.99 -3.75 13.23
CA THR A 425 -16.47 -5.00 13.80
C THR A 425 -15.29 -4.85 14.76
N ILE A 426 -14.49 -3.76 14.66
CA ILE A 426 -13.37 -3.56 15.61
C ILE A 426 -13.85 -3.45 17.05
N SER A 427 -15.00 -2.80 17.30
CA SER A 427 -15.58 -2.68 18.63
C SER A 427 -16.13 -4.02 19.14
N ASP A 428 -16.66 -4.88 18.26
CA ASP A 428 -17.10 -6.22 18.67
C ASP A 428 -15.91 -7.12 19.06
N PHE A 429 -14.77 -7.03 18.36
CA PHE A 429 -13.55 -7.77 18.74
C PHE A 429 -12.96 -7.27 20.07
N GLU A 430 -12.98 -5.98 20.34
CA GLU A 430 -12.57 -5.41 21.62
C GLU A 430 -13.49 -5.94 22.73
N ARG A 431 -14.82 -5.89 22.55
CA ARG A 431 -15.80 -6.41 23.51
C ARG A 431 -15.64 -7.90 23.80
N ILE A 432 -15.35 -8.72 22.78
CA ILE A 432 -15.03 -10.15 22.99
C ILE A 432 -13.81 -10.29 23.92
N SER A 433 -12.80 -9.44 23.78
CA SER A 433 -11.60 -9.46 24.63
C SER A 433 -11.88 -8.93 26.05
N ASP A 434 -12.74 -7.91 26.19
CA ASP A 434 -13.24 -7.45 27.49
C ASP A 434 -13.96 -8.58 28.25
N HIS A 435 -14.82 -9.33 27.55
CA HIS A 435 -15.50 -10.49 28.14
C HIS A 435 -14.52 -11.62 28.47
N ALA A 436 -13.43 -11.78 27.72
CA ALA A 436 -12.37 -12.71 28.09
C ALA A 436 -11.72 -12.32 29.42
N LEU A 437 -11.45 -11.04 29.65
CA LEU A 437 -10.93 -10.56 30.94
C LEU A 437 -11.92 -10.87 32.07
N ASN A 438 -13.20 -10.55 31.90
CA ASN A 438 -14.25 -10.82 32.90
C ASN A 438 -14.38 -12.32 33.21
N ILE A 439 -14.32 -13.19 32.20
CA ILE A 439 -14.34 -14.65 32.37
C ILE A 439 -13.09 -15.11 33.15
N SER A 440 -11.93 -14.53 32.86
CA SER A 440 -10.70 -14.84 33.59
C SER A 440 -10.74 -14.41 35.05
N GLU A 441 -11.39 -13.28 35.36
CA GLU A 441 -11.63 -12.81 36.73
C GLU A 441 -12.60 -13.74 37.48
N ALA A 442 -13.67 -14.20 36.81
CA ALA A 442 -14.57 -15.21 37.38
C ALA A 442 -13.84 -16.53 37.65
N ALA A 443 -12.97 -16.98 36.75
CA ALA A 443 -12.12 -18.17 36.93
C ALA A 443 -11.12 -17.99 38.11
N LYS A 444 -10.60 -16.77 38.29
CA LYS A 444 -9.74 -16.44 39.45
C LYS A 444 -10.54 -16.52 40.75
N GLU A 445 -11.77 -16.01 40.77
CA GLU A 445 -12.64 -16.09 41.95
C GLU A 445 -12.98 -17.53 42.31
N ILE A 446 -13.24 -18.40 41.32
CA ILE A 446 -13.40 -19.85 41.54
C ILE A 446 -12.16 -20.45 42.19
N HIS A 447 -10.97 -20.15 41.67
CA HIS A 447 -9.72 -20.63 42.19
C HIS A 447 -9.39 -20.14 43.61
N ASP A 448 -9.47 -18.80 43.83
CA ASP A 448 -9.07 -18.16 45.09
C ASP A 448 -9.99 -18.54 46.27
N LYS A 449 -11.29 -18.79 45.98
CA LYS A 449 -12.31 -19.15 46.95
C LYS A 449 -12.55 -20.67 47.03
N ASP A 450 -11.82 -21.48 46.25
CA ASP A 450 -12.00 -22.94 46.16
C ASP A 450 -13.49 -23.33 45.91
N LEU A 451 -14.15 -22.64 44.97
CA LEU A 451 -15.57 -22.88 44.69
C LEU A 451 -15.74 -24.17 43.89
N GLN A 452 -16.54 -25.09 44.43
CA GLN A 452 -16.82 -26.39 43.79
C GLN A 452 -18.26 -26.41 43.29
N PHE A 453 -18.47 -26.47 41.99
CA PHE A 453 -19.78 -26.65 41.37
C PHE A 453 -20.26 -28.10 41.45
N SER A 454 -21.58 -28.32 41.44
CA SER A 454 -22.12 -29.69 41.34
C SER A 454 -21.73 -30.35 40.02
N PRO A 455 -21.70 -31.69 39.91
CA PRO A 455 -21.39 -32.38 38.65
C PRO A 455 -22.30 -31.96 37.49
N GLU A 456 -23.57 -31.71 37.77
CA GLU A 456 -24.55 -31.24 36.78
C GLU A 456 -24.17 -29.83 36.28
N ALA A 457 -23.87 -28.90 37.22
CA ALA A 457 -23.43 -27.56 36.84
C ALA A 457 -22.10 -27.53 36.09
N CYS A 458 -21.18 -28.44 36.42
CA CYS A 458 -19.94 -28.60 35.64
C CYS A 458 -20.24 -29.07 34.23
N HIS A 459 -21.15 -30.03 34.05
CA HIS A 459 -21.54 -30.53 32.72
C HIS A 459 -22.20 -29.41 31.88
N GLU A 460 -23.15 -28.67 32.49
CA GLU A 460 -23.78 -27.52 31.85
C GLU A 460 -22.74 -26.49 31.39
N LEU A 461 -21.75 -26.13 32.23
CA LEU A 461 -20.66 -25.22 31.85
C LEU A 461 -19.77 -25.79 30.73
N ASP A 462 -19.48 -27.07 30.71
CA ASP A 462 -18.70 -27.70 29.64
C ASP A 462 -19.45 -27.64 28.29
N VAL A 463 -20.77 -27.82 28.27
CA VAL A 463 -21.61 -27.74 27.08
C VAL A 463 -21.62 -26.31 26.51
N ILE A 464 -21.92 -25.30 27.37
CA ILE A 464 -21.98 -23.90 26.93
C ILE A 464 -20.60 -23.39 26.45
N GLU A 465 -19.51 -23.76 27.15
CA GLU A 465 -18.15 -23.39 26.75
C GLU A 465 -17.76 -23.98 25.39
N SER A 466 -18.23 -25.21 25.09
CA SER A 466 -18.02 -25.82 23.79
C SER A 466 -18.74 -25.06 22.67
N ALA A 467 -20.01 -24.66 22.89
CA ALA A 467 -20.80 -23.86 21.96
C ALA A 467 -20.18 -22.47 21.75
N VAL A 468 -19.71 -21.80 22.82
CA VAL A 468 -19.02 -20.50 22.74
C VAL A 468 -17.71 -20.58 21.96
N ARG A 469 -16.93 -21.64 22.12
CA ARG A 469 -15.71 -21.90 21.32
C ARG A 469 -16.04 -22.06 19.85
N GLU A 470 -17.11 -22.78 19.53
CA GLU A 470 -17.53 -22.97 18.12
C GLU A 470 -18.02 -21.68 17.50
N ILE A 471 -18.94 -20.93 18.15
CA ILE A 471 -19.46 -19.70 17.57
C ILE A 471 -18.34 -18.68 17.30
N LEU A 472 -17.40 -18.56 18.22
CA LEU A 472 -16.24 -17.70 18.06
C LEU A 472 -15.38 -18.09 16.85
N SER A 473 -15.04 -19.39 16.72
CA SER A 473 -14.24 -19.88 15.59
C SER A 473 -14.97 -19.75 14.26
N VAL A 474 -16.29 -19.92 14.25
CA VAL A 474 -17.11 -19.71 13.04
C VAL A 474 -17.14 -18.24 12.65
N ALA A 475 -17.38 -17.32 13.62
CA ALA A 475 -17.47 -15.89 13.37
C ALA A 475 -16.14 -15.28 12.94
N VAL A 476 -15.05 -15.55 13.67
CA VAL A 476 -13.69 -15.07 13.32
C VAL A 476 -13.23 -15.63 11.99
N GLY A 477 -13.42 -16.94 11.75
CA GLY A 477 -13.05 -17.54 10.47
C GLY A 477 -13.86 -16.98 9.31
N ALA A 478 -15.16 -16.74 9.48
CA ALA A 478 -16.00 -16.09 8.47
C ALA A 478 -15.50 -14.67 8.16
N PHE A 479 -15.08 -13.92 9.18
CA PHE A 479 -14.57 -12.56 9.03
C PHE A 479 -13.23 -12.53 8.27
N VAL A 480 -12.26 -13.35 8.68
CA VAL A 480 -10.91 -13.41 8.09
C VAL A 480 -10.96 -13.88 6.64
N GLU A 481 -11.78 -14.89 6.35
CA GLU A 481 -11.96 -15.45 5.00
C GLU A 481 -12.94 -14.64 4.15
N ASN A 482 -13.69 -13.72 4.76
CA ASN A 482 -14.80 -12.98 4.17
C ASN A 482 -15.82 -13.93 3.53
N ASP A 483 -16.27 -14.93 4.30
CA ASP A 483 -17.17 -15.99 3.85
C ASP A 483 -18.60 -15.83 4.43
N PRO A 484 -19.56 -15.31 3.64
CA PRO A 484 -20.94 -15.12 4.08
C PRO A 484 -21.68 -16.44 4.36
N GLN A 485 -21.29 -17.54 3.70
CA GLN A 485 -21.94 -18.85 3.94
C GLN A 485 -21.55 -19.40 5.32
N ARG A 486 -20.29 -19.17 5.73
CA ARG A 486 -19.82 -19.50 7.07
C ARG A 486 -20.47 -18.57 8.11
N ALA A 487 -20.58 -17.27 7.82
CA ALA A 487 -21.25 -16.30 8.68
C ALA A 487 -22.73 -16.67 8.95
N ALA A 488 -23.45 -17.22 7.96
CA ALA A 488 -24.85 -17.64 8.11
C ALA A 488 -25.07 -18.77 9.12
N ARG A 489 -24.00 -19.41 9.63
CA ARG A 489 -24.08 -20.43 10.69
C ARG A 489 -24.06 -19.84 12.10
N VAL A 490 -23.67 -18.56 12.25
CA VAL A 490 -23.47 -17.93 13.55
C VAL A 490 -24.79 -17.69 14.27
N GLU A 491 -25.77 -17.08 13.61
CA GLU A 491 -27.06 -16.72 14.20
C GLU A 491 -27.85 -17.96 14.74
N PRO A 492 -27.92 -19.12 14.00
CA PRO A 492 -28.53 -20.31 14.56
C PRO A 492 -27.85 -20.84 15.82
N LEU A 493 -26.53 -20.68 15.94
CA LEU A 493 -25.76 -21.13 17.10
C LEU A 493 -25.92 -20.14 18.28
N GLU A 494 -26.02 -18.85 18.00
CA GLU A 494 -26.32 -17.83 19.01
C GLU A 494 -27.69 -18.09 19.67
N GLU A 495 -28.76 -18.35 18.89
CA GLU A 495 -30.06 -18.71 19.47
C GLU A 495 -30.02 -19.97 20.37
N ILE A 496 -29.13 -20.93 20.05
CA ILE A 496 -28.92 -22.12 20.91
C ILE A 496 -28.22 -21.72 22.21
N ILE A 497 -27.18 -20.87 22.14
CA ILE A 497 -26.43 -20.39 23.31
C ILE A 497 -27.35 -19.61 24.26
N ASP A 498 -28.19 -18.73 23.73
CA ASP A 498 -29.20 -18.00 24.51
C ASP A 498 -30.16 -18.95 25.22
N GLY A 499 -30.68 -19.93 24.48
CA GLY A 499 -31.56 -20.95 25.04
C GLY A 499 -30.90 -21.76 26.16
N LEU A 500 -29.63 -22.16 25.98
CA LEU A 500 -28.84 -22.85 26.99
C LEU A 500 -28.62 -21.98 28.24
N CYS A 501 -28.28 -20.70 28.06
CA CYS A 501 -28.11 -19.77 29.18
C CYS A 501 -29.39 -19.64 30.02
N ASP A 502 -30.56 -19.52 29.40
CA ASP A 502 -31.84 -19.41 30.08
C ASP A 502 -32.20 -20.71 30.85
N GLU A 503 -31.96 -21.88 30.22
CA GLU A 503 -32.19 -23.18 30.85
C GLU A 503 -31.26 -23.37 32.05
N MET A 504 -29.97 -23.07 31.91
CA MET A 504 -28.95 -23.14 32.99
C MET A 504 -29.24 -22.18 34.13
N LYS A 505 -29.72 -20.96 33.84
CA LYS A 505 -30.22 -20.00 34.88
C LYS A 505 -31.39 -20.59 35.66
N SER A 506 -32.35 -21.27 34.98
CA SER A 506 -33.48 -21.95 35.64
C SER A 506 -32.99 -23.10 36.52
N HIS A 507 -32.16 -23.98 36.00
CA HIS A 507 -31.58 -25.09 36.80
C HIS A 507 -30.80 -24.58 38.00
N HIS A 508 -30.10 -23.44 37.85
CA HIS A 508 -29.37 -22.83 38.96
C HIS A 508 -30.31 -22.36 40.08
N VAL A 509 -31.48 -21.76 39.77
CA VAL A 509 -32.51 -21.37 40.74
C VAL A 509 -33.01 -22.61 41.52
N ASP A 510 -33.26 -23.72 40.83
CA ASP A 510 -33.67 -24.97 41.46
C ASP A 510 -32.58 -25.54 42.42
N ARG A 511 -31.28 -25.44 42.03
CA ARG A 511 -30.15 -25.82 42.88
C ARG A 511 -30.02 -24.92 44.12
N LEU A 512 -30.31 -23.63 44.00
CA LEU A 512 -30.36 -22.71 45.16
C LEU A 512 -31.50 -23.05 46.11
N GLN A 513 -32.71 -23.32 45.59
CA GLN A 513 -33.89 -23.67 46.39
C GLN A 513 -33.70 -25.00 47.12
N SER A 514 -33.03 -25.98 46.50
CA SER A 514 -32.75 -27.28 47.11
C SER A 514 -31.57 -27.26 48.13
N GLY A 515 -30.86 -26.11 48.20
CA GLY A 515 -29.68 -25.99 49.04
C GLY A 515 -28.44 -26.72 48.52
N SER A 516 -28.44 -27.13 47.25
CA SER A 516 -27.32 -27.82 46.56
C SER A 516 -26.26 -26.85 46.07
N CYS A 517 -26.50 -25.54 46.16
CA CYS A 517 -25.62 -24.47 45.69
C CYS A 517 -25.62 -23.32 46.73
N THR A 518 -24.49 -22.64 46.87
CA THR A 518 -24.36 -21.44 47.70
C THR A 518 -24.58 -20.17 46.87
N LEU A 519 -24.92 -19.06 47.52
CA LEU A 519 -25.09 -17.76 46.86
C LEU A 519 -23.81 -17.32 46.13
N ASN A 520 -22.64 -17.55 46.73
CA ASN A 520 -21.34 -17.19 46.07
C ASN A 520 -21.11 -17.98 44.78
N GLN A 521 -21.40 -19.29 44.77
CA GLN A 521 -21.35 -20.09 43.55
C GLN A 521 -22.35 -19.56 42.51
N GLY A 522 -23.54 -19.11 42.97
CA GLY A 522 -24.56 -18.55 42.10
C GLY A 522 -24.16 -17.27 41.39
N PHE A 523 -23.53 -16.36 42.10
CA PHE A 523 -23.03 -15.13 41.47
C PHE A 523 -22.01 -15.41 40.38
N VAL A 524 -20.98 -16.20 40.68
CA VAL A 524 -19.92 -16.53 39.69
C VAL A 524 -20.48 -17.32 38.51
N PHE A 525 -21.41 -18.27 38.75
CA PHE A 525 -22.10 -19.01 37.70
C PHE A 525 -22.88 -18.09 36.74
N ASN A 526 -23.67 -17.17 37.32
CA ASN A 526 -24.43 -16.22 36.50
C ASN A 526 -23.54 -15.22 35.75
N ASP A 527 -22.43 -14.79 36.37
CA ASP A 527 -21.44 -13.91 35.71
C ASP A 527 -20.80 -14.59 34.50
N LEU A 528 -20.44 -15.88 34.62
CA LEU A 528 -19.94 -16.67 33.49
C LEU A 528 -20.97 -16.75 32.36
N LEU A 529 -22.25 -17.10 32.69
CA LEU A 529 -23.31 -17.20 31.68
C LEU A 529 -23.54 -15.88 30.97
N THR A 530 -23.56 -14.77 31.72
CA THR A 530 -23.76 -13.44 31.12
C THR A 530 -22.63 -13.09 30.15
N ASN A 531 -21.39 -13.40 30.50
CA ASN A 531 -20.27 -13.15 29.60
C ASN A 531 -20.28 -14.06 28.36
N TYR A 532 -20.71 -15.33 28.49
CA TYR A 532 -20.85 -16.26 27.36
C TYR A 532 -21.95 -15.81 26.38
N GLU A 533 -23.12 -15.39 26.89
CA GLU A 533 -24.22 -14.82 26.13
C GLU A 533 -23.76 -13.58 25.35
N ARG A 534 -23.06 -12.63 26.03
CA ARG A 534 -22.53 -11.42 25.38
C ARG A 534 -21.48 -11.70 24.30
N VAL A 535 -20.63 -12.68 24.49
CA VAL A 535 -19.69 -13.11 23.44
C VAL A 535 -20.45 -13.62 22.21
N ALA A 536 -21.52 -14.40 22.38
CA ALA A 536 -22.35 -14.86 21.28
C ALA A 536 -23.05 -13.70 20.54
N ASP A 537 -23.58 -12.70 21.28
CA ASP A 537 -24.14 -11.46 20.73
C ASP A 537 -23.12 -10.75 19.80
N HIS A 538 -21.87 -10.58 20.26
CA HIS A 538 -20.83 -9.92 19.48
C HIS A 538 -20.41 -10.73 18.26
N CYS A 539 -20.39 -12.07 18.35
CA CYS A 539 -20.17 -12.94 17.21
C CYS A 539 -21.29 -12.80 16.16
N SER A 540 -22.56 -12.68 16.59
CA SER A 540 -23.70 -12.41 15.72
C SER A 540 -23.55 -11.06 15.01
N ASN A 541 -23.18 -9.98 15.70
CA ASN A 541 -22.93 -8.67 15.10
C ASN A 541 -21.85 -8.73 13.99
N ILE A 542 -20.75 -9.44 14.25
CA ILE A 542 -19.69 -9.64 13.26
C ILE A 542 -20.22 -10.38 12.02
N ALA A 543 -21.00 -11.43 12.22
CA ALA A 543 -21.59 -12.21 11.12
C ALA A 543 -22.57 -11.37 10.28
N VAL A 544 -23.41 -10.56 10.93
CA VAL A 544 -24.33 -9.63 10.26
C VAL A 544 -23.54 -8.62 9.39
N ALA A 545 -22.47 -8.03 9.92
CA ALA A 545 -21.63 -7.09 9.17
C ALA A 545 -20.98 -7.70 7.91
N ILE A 546 -20.76 -9.03 7.89
CA ILE A 546 -20.25 -9.74 6.71
C ILE A 546 -21.36 -9.94 5.67
N ILE A 547 -22.56 -10.32 6.11
CA ILE A 547 -23.68 -10.69 5.22
C ILE A 547 -24.31 -9.44 4.58
N GLU A 548 -24.41 -8.33 5.31
CA GLU A 548 -24.97 -7.07 4.80
C GLU A 548 -24.18 -6.48 3.61
N LEU A 549 -22.89 -6.74 3.52
CA LEU A 549 -22.08 -6.32 2.38
C LEU A 549 -22.46 -6.99 1.05
N GLU A 550 -23.10 -8.16 1.06
CA GLU A 550 -23.60 -8.81 -0.14
C GLU A 550 -25.01 -8.36 -0.55
N SER A 551 -25.78 -7.80 0.38
CA SER A 551 -27.14 -7.30 0.12
C SER A 551 -27.11 -5.79 -0.06
N ASP A 552 -27.58 -5.27 -1.21
CA ASP A 552 -27.68 -3.83 -1.54
C ASP A 552 -28.54 -2.97 -0.57
N SER A 553 -28.87 -3.47 0.64
CA SER A 553 -29.75 -2.81 1.63
C SER A 553 -29.02 -2.55 2.95
N PHE A 554 -28.83 -1.25 3.24
CA PHE A 554 -28.18 -0.69 4.43
C PHE A 554 -29.16 -0.55 5.63
N ASP A 555 -29.86 -1.60 6.05
CA ASP A 555 -30.69 -1.49 7.27
C ASP A 555 -30.52 -2.72 8.17
N THR A 556 -29.57 -2.61 9.12
CA THR A 556 -29.14 -3.66 10.07
C THR A 556 -30.33 -4.28 10.84
N HIS A 557 -31.34 -3.45 11.19
CA HIS A 557 -32.53 -3.91 11.92
C HIS A 557 -33.55 -4.59 10.99
N GLU A 558 -33.61 -4.23 9.72
CA GLU A 558 -34.53 -4.83 8.76
C GLU A 558 -34.04 -6.21 8.33
N TYR A 559 -32.72 -6.42 8.24
CA TYR A 559 -32.13 -7.73 7.95
C TYR A 559 -32.32 -8.72 9.10
N LEU A 560 -31.99 -8.34 10.35
CA LEU A 560 -32.22 -9.19 11.53
C LEU A 560 -33.70 -9.58 11.67
N ASN A 561 -34.61 -8.65 11.41
CA ASN A 561 -36.03 -8.92 11.39
C ASN A 561 -36.46 -9.77 10.18
N SER A 562 -35.80 -9.64 9.04
CA SER A 562 -36.07 -10.44 7.84
C SER A 562 -35.48 -11.86 7.93
N VAL A 563 -34.32 -12.03 8.55
CA VAL A 563 -33.73 -13.36 8.85
C VAL A 563 -34.56 -14.09 9.89
N ARG A 564 -35.02 -13.40 10.94
CA ARG A 564 -35.99 -13.94 11.93
C ARG A 564 -37.36 -14.21 11.31
N ALA A 565 -37.80 -13.41 10.33
CA ALA A 565 -39.08 -13.59 9.64
C ALA A 565 -39.03 -14.57 8.46
N MET A 566 -37.92 -14.62 7.72
CA MET A 566 -37.61 -15.65 6.76
C MET A 566 -36.79 -16.73 7.49
N LYS A 567 -37.44 -17.70 8.10
CA LYS A 567 -36.83 -19.00 8.44
C LYS A 567 -36.32 -19.61 7.12
N SER A 568 -35.16 -19.17 6.65
CA SER A 568 -34.54 -19.74 5.47
C SER A 568 -34.35 -21.24 5.72
N SER A 569 -34.47 -22.06 4.72
CA SER A 569 -34.28 -23.51 4.87
C SER A 569 -32.87 -23.86 5.42
N SER A 570 -31.91 -22.96 5.25
CA SER A 570 -30.55 -23.08 5.80
C SER A 570 -30.48 -22.78 7.29
N PHE A 571 -31.13 -21.72 7.78
CA PHE A 571 -31.20 -21.40 9.20
C PHE A 571 -31.82 -22.55 10.00
N ALA A 572 -33.02 -23.00 9.58
CA ALA A 572 -33.70 -24.10 10.26
C ALA A 572 -32.87 -25.39 10.30
N ARG A 573 -32.12 -25.69 9.23
CA ARG A 573 -31.22 -26.84 9.20
C ARG A 573 -30.08 -26.71 10.19
N TYR A 574 -29.38 -25.57 10.23
CA TYR A 574 -28.26 -25.34 11.16
C TYR A 574 -28.75 -25.30 12.62
N TYR A 575 -29.90 -24.69 12.87
CA TYR A 575 -30.50 -24.66 14.19
C TYR A 575 -30.79 -26.07 14.72
N GLU A 576 -31.40 -26.95 13.90
CA GLU A 576 -31.68 -28.33 14.31
C GLU A 576 -30.37 -29.15 14.46
N GLU A 577 -29.34 -28.88 13.65
CA GLU A 577 -28.01 -29.49 13.77
C GLU A 577 -27.40 -29.14 15.14
N TYR A 578 -27.33 -27.87 15.49
CA TYR A 578 -26.76 -27.40 16.75
C TYR A 578 -27.59 -27.78 17.98
N LYS A 579 -28.90 -27.83 17.85
CA LYS A 579 -29.80 -28.29 18.91
C LYS A 579 -29.59 -29.77 19.26
N GLN A 580 -29.20 -30.59 18.28
CA GLN A 580 -28.84 -31.99 18.54
C GLN A 580 -27.45 -32.13 19.14
N GLU A 581 -26.55 -31.22 18.84
CA GLU A 581 -25.17 -31.24 19.32
C GLU A 581 -25.05 -30.67 20.75
N TYR A 582 -25.71 -29.54 21.01
CA TYR A 582 -25.67 -28.83 22.28
C TYR A 582 -26.99 -28.97 23.03
N HIS A 583 -27.04 -29.86 24.01
CA HIS A 583 -28.19 -30.05 24.91
C HIS A 583 -27.71 -30.38 26.33
N LEU A 584 -28.48 -29.95 27.36
CA LEU A 584 -28.14 -30.13 28.76
C LEU A 584 -28.65 -31.47 29.31
#